data_01c957a5161ac2a563f69facccbb6e58
#
_entry.id   01c957a5161ac2a563f69facccbb6e58
#
_cell.length_a   1.000
_cell.length_b   1.000
_cell.length_c   1.000
_cell.angle_alpha   90.00
_cell.angle_beta   90.00
_cell.angle_gamma   90.00
#
_symmetry.space_group_name_H-M   'P 1'
#
loop_
_entity.id
_entity.type
_entity.pdbx_description
1 polymer ?
#
loop_
_entity_poly.entity_id
_entity_poly.type
_entity_poly.pdbx_seq_one_letter_code
_entity_poly.pdbx_strand_id
1 'polypeptide(L)'
;MAAGRQPALLSPIQSGVGSVANAVLAGLGSSGFTGLRMYTEVVQDSALELIWEGKMAGASTTAVSLSQKKLELFYENIDFFRERLVIRPQEIANNPELVRRLGLISMNTPIECDLYGNVNSTHIMGNKMMNGIGGSGDFARNAGLTIFATASVAKEGAISCIVPMCSHIDHTEHDVQVIVTEQGLADLRWKSPRQRAELIVE
;
A
#
# COMPACT_ATOMS: atom_id res chain seq x y z
N MET A 1 8.89 -25.20 -28.61
CA MET A 1 8.06 -23.99 -28.58
C MET A 1 7.54 -23.84 -27.16
N ALA A 2 8.12 -22.91 -26.39
CA ALA A 2 7.67 -22.62 -25.02
C ALA A 2 6.32 -21.90 -25.11
N ALA A 3 5.27 -22.52 -24.54
CA ALA A 3 3.97 -21.88 -24.40
C ALA A 3 4.16 -20.60 -23.59
N GLY A 4 3.94 -19.45 -24.23
CA GLY A 4 3.98 -18.16 -23.57
C GLY A 4 2.94 -18.14 -22.43
N ARG A 5 3.42 -18.20 -21.20
CA ARG A 5 2.58 -17.87 -20.04
C ARG A 5 2.16 -16.42 -20.22
N GLN A 6 0.87 -16.18 -20.41
CA GLN A 6 0.34 -14.85 -20.25
C GLN A 6 0.73 -14.37 -18.84
N PRO A 7 1.22 -13.13 -18.69
CA PRO A 7 1.54 -12.59 -17.38
C PRO A 7 0.28 -12.73 -16.51
N ALA A 8 0.45 -13.33 -15.32
CA ALA A 8 -0.65 -13.50 -14.38
C ALA A 8 -1.24 -12.11 -14.08
N LEU A 9 -2.54 -11.95 -14.29
CA LEU A 9 -3.23 -10.71 -13.94
C LEU A 9 -3.10 -10.55 -12.43
N LEU A 10 -2.41 -9.51 -11.96
CA LEU A 10 -2.36 -9.20 -10.55
C LEU A 10 -3.77 -8.83 -10.07
N SER A 11 -4.10 -9.25 -8.85
CA SER A 11 -5.28 -8.75 -8.14
C SER A 11 -5.26 -7.22 -8.09
N PRO A 12 -6.41 -6.57 -8.02
CA PRO A 12 -6.42 -5.12 -7.91
C PRO A 12 -5.58 -4.63 -6.73
N ILE A 13 -4.93 -3.49 -6.88
CA ILE A 13 -3.98 -2.94 -5.93
C ILE A 13 -4.66 -1.84 -5.14
N GLN A 14 -4.47 -1.81 -3.83
CA GLN A 14 -4.69 -0.65 -2.99
C GLN A 14 -3.34 -0.11 -2.53
N SER A 15 -3.20 1.20 -2.52
CA SER A 15 -2.02 1.87 -1.99
C SER A 15 -2.43 2.94 -0.97
N GLY A 16 -1.73 2.96 0.14
CA GLY A 16 -1.80 4.05 1.11
C GLY A 16 -1.25 5.36 0.54
N VAL A 17 -1.29 6.41 1.34
CA VAL A 17 -0.80 7.75 1.00
C VAL A 17 0.63 7.92 1.50
N GLY A 18 1.48 8.61 0.72
CA GLY A 18 2.82 9.00 1.13
C GLY A 18 3.93 8.61 0.16
N SER A 19 5.15 9.05 0.47
CA SER A 19 6.32 8.88 -0.40
C SER A 19 6.71 7.42 -0.62
N VAL A 20 6.65 6.58 0.42
CA VAL A 20 6.97 5.14 0.31
C VAL A 20 5.94 4.44 -0.56
N ALA A 21 4.65 4.71 -0.35
CA ALA A 21 3.58 4.15 -1.17
C ALA A 21 3.73 4.55 -2.66
N ASN A 22 4.03 5.81 -2.94
CA ASN A 22 4.34 6.28 -4.29
C ASN A 22 5.58 5.59 -4.88
N ALA A 23 6.64 5.39 -4.10
CA ALA A 23 7.84 4.71 -4.57
C ALA A 23 7.58 3.24 -4.94
N VAL A 24 6.78 2.52 -4.15
CA VAL A 24 6.38 1.15 -4.46
C VAL A 24 5.57 1.09 -5.76
N LEU A 25 4.61 1.98 -5.95
CA LEU A 25 3.84 2.07 -7.20
C LEU A 25 4.73 2.43 -8.40
N ALA A 26 5.67 3.37 -8.24
CA ALA A 26 6.63 3.72 -9.29
C ALA A 26 7.51 2.51 -9.69
N GLY A 27 7.89 1.68 -8.71
CA GLY A 27 8.59 0.41 -8.96
C GLY A 27 7.78 -0.56 -9.83
N LEU A 28 6.47 -0.59 -9.70
CA LEU A 28 5.61 -1.36 -10.60
C LEU A 28 5.67 -0.84 -12.04
N GLY A 29 5.91 0.45 -12.23
CA GLY A 29 6.10 1.05 -13.54
C GLY A 29 7.30 0.50 -14.31
N SER A 30 8.37 0.11 -13.64
CA SER A 30 9.56 -0.54 -14.23
C SER A 30 9.46 -2.07 -14.27
N SER A 31 8.40 -2.64 -13.72
CA SER A 31 8.17 -4.09 -13.73
C SER A 31 7.61 -4.57 -15.08
N GLY A 32 7.61 -5.89 -15.29
CA GLY A 32 6.99 -6.52 -16.46
C GLY A 32 5.44 -6.63 -16.38
N PHE A 33 4.81 -6.11 -15.32
CA PHE A 33 3.36 -6.17 -15.17
C PHE A 33 2.66 -5.13 -16.05
N THR A 34 1.56 -5.54 -16.67
CA THR A 34 0.70 -4.68 -17.49
C THR A 34 -0.77 -4.95 -17.16
N GLY A 35 -1.65 -4.04 -17.54
CA GLY A 35 -3.09 -4.20 -17.28
C GLY A 35 -3.43 -4.13 -15.78
N LEU A 36 -2.59 -3.48 -14.98
CA LEU A 36 -2.83 -3.27 -13.56
C LEU A 36 -4.17 -2.58 -13.34
N ARG A 37 -4.81 -2.88 -12.24
CA ARG A 37 -6.04 -2.23 -11.79
C ARG A 37 -5.87 -1.76 -10.37
N MET A 38 -6.47 -0.63 -10.02
CA MET A 38 -6.43 -0.09 -8.68
C MET A 38 -7.83 0.06 -8.10
N TYR A 39 -7.95 -0.30 -6.83
CA TYR A 39 -9.13 -0.03 -6.02
C TYR A 39 -8.63 0.49 -4.66
N THR A 40 -8.76 1.78 -4.43
CA THR A 40 -8.08 2.48 -3.32
C THR A 40 -8.94 3.63 -2.80
N GLU A 41 -8.61 4.13 -1.62
CA GLU A 41 -9.21 5.35 -1.08
C GLU A 41 -8.75 6.59 -1.86
N VAL A 42 -7.44 6.72 -2.09
CA VAL A 42 -6.86 7.91 -2.75
C VAL A 42 -5.94 7.51 -3.89
N VAL A 43 -6.13 8.13 -5.06
CA VAL A 43 -5.20 8.07 -6.18
C VAL A 43 -4.16 9.18 -6.05
N GLN A 44 -2.88 8.84 -6.12
CA GLN A 44 -1.74 9.77 -6.06
C GLN A 44 -0.94 9.78 -7.36
N ASP A 45 0.13 10.59 -7.40
CA ASP A 45 0.95 10.88 -8.57
C ASP A 45 1.40 9.62 -9.32
N SER A 46 1.98 8.64 -8.63
CA SER A 46 2.51 7.43 -9.29
C SER A 46 1.40 6.56 -9.89
N ALA A 47 0.23 6.50 -9.26
CA ALA A 47 -0.92 5.79 -9.84
C ALA A 47 -1.42 6.50 -11.11
N LEU A 48 -1.48 7.84 -11.09
CA LEU A 48 -1.84 8.63 -12.26
C LEU A 48 -0.85 8.41 -13.41
N GLU A 49 0.45 8.36 -13.12
CA GLU A 49 1.50 8.05 -14.11
C GLU A 49 1.31 6.68 -14.74
N LEU A 50 1.08 5.66 -13.93
CA LEU A 50 0.84 4.30 -14.43
C LEU A 50 -0.39 4.22 -15.36
N ILE A 51 -1.44 5.00 -15.06
CA ILE A 51 -2.62 5.12 -15.94
C ILE A 51 -2.24 5.84 -17.23
N TRP A 52 -1.50 6.95 -17.13
CA TRP A 52 -1.07 7.73 -18.28
C TRP A 52 -0.17 6.94 -19.23
N GLU A 53 0.74 6.14 -18.70
CA GLU A 53 1.65 5.26 -19.44
C GLU A 53 0.97 3.99 -19.99
N GLY A 54 -0.32 3.79 -19.69
CA GLY A 54 -1.07 2.61 -20.13
C GLY A 54 -0.70 1.30 -19.41
N LYS A 55 0.09 1.36 -18.35
CA LYS A 55 0.43 0.19 -17.51
C LYS A 55 -0.69 -0.20 -16.57
N MET A 56 -1.46 0.79 -16.13
CA MET A 56 -2.66 0.60 -15.31
C MET A 56 -3.91 0.94 -16.15
N ALA A 57 -4.83 0.01 -16.21
CA ALA A 57 -6.06 0.15 -16.99
C ALA A 57 -7.02 1.21 -16.42
N GLY A 58 -6.97 1.41 -15.10
CA GLY A 58 -7.78 2.41 -14.41
C GLY A 58 -7.85 2.19 -12.92
N ALA A 59 -8.52 3.11 -12.22
CA ALA A 59 -8.68 3.07 -10.78
C ALA A 59 -10.11 3.42 -10.34
N SER A 60 -10.56 2.76 -9.26
CA SER A 60 -11.73 3.14 -8.48
C SER A 60 -11.25 3.73 -7.15
N THR A 61 -11.71 4.93 -6.82
CA THR A 61 -11.18 5.70 -5.68
C THR A 61 -12.27 6.60 -5.09
N THR A 62 -12.03 7.15 -3.90
CA THR A 62 -12.90 8.19 -3.34
C THR A 62 -12.36 9.60 -3.57
N ALA A 63 -11.04 9.73 -3.73
CA ALA A 63 -10.38 11.01 -3.94
C ALA A 63 -9.15 10.90 -4.85
N VAL A 64 -8.78 12.02 -5.44
CA VAL A 64 -7.55 12.20 -6.20
C VAL A 64 -6.73 13.29 -5.50
N SER A 65 -5.51 12.96 -5.09
CA SER A 65 -4.59 13.88 -4.41
C SER A 65 -3.26 13.91 -5.16
N LEU A 66 -3.07 14.96 -5.93
CA LEU A 66 -1.96 15.12 -6.87
C LEU A 66 -1.07 16.32 -6.50
N SER A 67 0.21 16.21 -6.84
CA SER A 67 1.10 17.36 -6.87
C SER A 67 0.62 18.38 -7.93
N GLN A 68 1.01 19.64 -7.79
CA GLN A 68 0.61 20.70 -8.70
C GLN A 68 0.88 20.32 -10.17
N LYS A 69 2.06 19.80 -10.46
CA LYS A 69 2.44 19.37 -11.81
C LYS A 69 1.54 18.26 -12.38
N LYS A 70 1.15 17.30 -11.54
CA LYS A 70 0.27 16.20 -11.97
C LYS A 70 -1.18 16.64 -12.07
N LEU A 71 -1.57 17.62 -11.28
CA LEU A 71 -2.89 18.22 -11.36
C LEU A 71 -3.09 18.98 -12.69
N GLU A 72 -2.07 19.67 -13.17
CA GLU A 72 -2.07 20.32 -14.48
C GLU A 72 -2.24 19.28 -15.60
N LEU A 73 -1.41 18.23 -15.61
CA LEU A 73 -1.53 17.11 -16.55
C LEU A 73 -2.94 16.48 -16.51
N PHE A 74 -3.48 16.29 -15.31
CA PHE A 74 -4.81 15.71 -15.11
C PHE A 74 -5.90 16.55 -15.75
N TYR A 75 -5.90 17.87 -15.52
CA TYR A 75 -6.92 18.76 -16.08
C TYR A 75 -6.77 18.96 -17.59
N GLU A 76 -5.55 19.06 -18.11
CA GLU A 76 -5.29 19.16 -19.55
C GLU A 76 -5.77 17.93 -20.31
N ASN A 77 -5.82 16.77 -19.65
CA ASN A 77 -6.20 15.49 -20.26
C ASN A 77 -7.41 14.86 -19.56
N ILE A 78 -8.34 15.68 -19.08
CA ILE A 78 -9.45 15.22 -18.23
C ILE A 78 -10.32 14.14 -18.89
N ASP A 79 -10.56 14.23 -20.20
CA ASP A 79 -11.37 13.25 -20.91
C ASP A 79 -10.70 11.87 -20.96
N PHE A 80 -9.36 11.82 -21.09
CA PHE A 80 -8.60 10.57 -20.98
C PHE A 80 -8.75 9.93 -19.61
N PHE A 81 -8.63 10.73 -18.54
CA PHE A 81 -8.72 10.22 -17.18
C PHE A 81 -10.15 9.88 -16.76
N ARG A 82 -11.14 10.62 -17.25
CA ARG A 82 -12.57 10.37 -16.96
C ARG A 82 -13.04 9.00 -17.39
N GLU A 83 -12.47 8.43 -18.45
CA GLU A 83 -12.77 7.06 -18.89
C GLU A 83 -12.09 5.97 -18.03
N ARG A 84 -11.09 6.33 -17.22
CA ARG A 84 -10.23 5.41 -16.48
C ARG A 84 -10.33 5.54 -14.96
N LEU A 85 -10.94 6.62 -14.48
CA LEU A 85 -11.13 6.87 -13.06
C LEU A 85 -12.61 6.83 -12.70
N VAL A 86 -12.95 6.07 -11.68
CA VAL A 86 -14.29 6.03 -11.11
C VAL A 86 -14.23 6.55 -9.68
N ILE A 87 -14.86 7.72 -9.46
CA ILE A 87 -14.97 8.30 -8.12
C ILE A 87 -16.20 7.71 -7.44
N ARG A 88 -16.04 7.19 -6.24
CA ARG A 88 -17.08 6.57 -5.42
C ARG A 88 -17.10 7.17 -4.03
N PRO A 89 -18.26 7.16 -3.34
CA PRO A 89 -18.29 7.53 -1.93
C PRO A 89 -17.44 6.55 -1.10
N GLN A 90 -16.92 7.03 0.03
CA GLN A 90 -16.02 6.26 0.88
C GLN A 90 -16.64 4.95 1.38
N GLU A 91 -17.93 4.93 1.65
CA GLU A 91 -18.69 3.75 2.06
C GLU A 91 -18.61 2.59 1.04
N ILE A 92 -18.34 2.93 -0.22
CA ILE A 92 -18.11 1.95 -1.28
C ILE A 92 -16.60 1.69 -1.45
N ALA A 93 -15.78 2.74 -1.52
CA ALA A 93 -14.35 2.59 -1.76
C ALA A 93 -13.65 1.82 -0.63
N ASN A 94 -14.04 2.05 0.63
CA ASN A 94 -13.46 1.41 1.80
C ASN A 94 -14.32 0.23 2.33
N ASN A 95 -15.29 -0.23 1.56
CA ASN A 95 -16.21 -1.28 2.03
C ASN A 95 -15.47 -2.61 2.24
N PRO A 96 -15.44 -3.16 3.47
CA PRO A 96 -14.74 -4.42 3.78
C PRO A 96 -15.16 -5.61 2.94
N GLU A 97 -16.45 -5.72 2.61
CA GLU A 97 -16.96 -6.80 1.78
C GLU A 97 -16.44 -6.71 0.35
N LEU A 98 -16.42 -5.50 -0.23
CA LEU A 98 -15.89 -5.28 -1.57
C LEU A 98 -14.39 -5.53 -1.64
N VAL A 99 -13.62 -5.05 -0.65
CA VAL A 99 -12.17 -5.31 -0.52
C VAL A 99 -11.89 -6.80 -0.52
N ARG A 100 -12.64 -7.56 0.29
CA ARG A 100 -12.49 -9.03 0.40
C ARG A 100 -12.86 -9.74 -0.88
N ARG A 101 -13.99 -9.39 -1.48
CA ARG A 101 -14.49 -10.00 -2.73
C ARG A 101 -13.56 -9.76 -3.91
N LEU A 102 -12.93 -8.59 -3.98
CA LEU A 102 -11.95 -8.26 -5.02
C LEU A 102 -10.60 -8.95 -4.81
N GLY A 103 -10.31 -9.44 -3.60
CA GLY A 103 -9.04 -10.07 -3.27
C GLY A 103 -7.86 -9.13 -3.44
N LEU A 104 -7.99 -7.89 -2.94
CA LEU A 104 -7.00 -6.84 -3.14
C LEU A 104 -5.60 -7.22 -2.62
N ILE A 105 -4.59 -6.65 -3.24
CA ILE A 105 -3.25 -6.51 -2.66
C ILE A 105 -3.21 -5.13 -2.02
N SER A 106 -3.20 -5.08 -0.69
CA SER A 106 -3.16 -3.85 0.10
C SER A 106 -1.72 -3.51 0.47
N MET A 107 -1.28 -2.30 0.13
CA MET A 107 0.06 -1.79 0.43
C MET A 107 -0.05 -0.48 1.20
N ASN A 108 0.39 -0.47 2.46
CA ASN A 108 0.36 0.69 3.33
C ASN A 108 1.74 0.94 3.96
N THR A 109 1.92 2.15 4.49
CA THR A 109 3.18 2.57 5.09
C THR A 109 3.00 2.75 6.59
N PRO A 110 3.77 2.06 7.44
CA PRO A 110 3.80 2.26 8.87
C PRO A 110 4.79 3.36 9.28
N ILE A 111 4.65 3.87 10.49
CA ILE A 111 5.70 4.64 11.20
C ILE A 111 6.71 3.66 11.79
N GLU A 112 6.22 2.60 12.44
CA GLU A 112 7.05 1.53 13.01
C GLU A 112 6.31 0.18 12.98
N CYS A 113 7.07 -0.90 12.97
CA CYS A 113 6.60 -2.28 13.12
C CYS A 113 7.37 -2.96 14.25
N ASP A 114 6.73 -3.87 14.99
CA ASP A 114 7.43 -4.66 16.01
C ASP A 114 7.78 -6.08 15.56
N LEU A 115 8.50 -6.77 16.42
CA LEU A 115 9.01 -8.14 16.16
C LEU A 115 7.91 -9.18 15.97
N TYR A 116 6.67 -8.87 16.34
CA TYR A 116 5.52 -9.76 16.16
C TYR A 116 4.74 -9.45 14.89
N GLY A 117 5.01 -8.28 14.30
CA GLY A 117 4.29 -7.77 13.14
C GLY A 117 3.11 -6.87 13.49
N ASN A 118 3.04 -6.34 14.72
CA ASN A 118 2.14 -5.23 15.00
C ASN A 118 2.65 -3.96 14.30
N VAL A 119 1.73 -3.11 13.88
CA VAL A 119 2.02 -1.90 13.11
C VAL A 119 1.42 -0.67 13.77
N ASN A 120 2.26 0.35 13.91
CA ASN A 120 1.89 1.71 14.26
C ASN A 120 1.99 2.61 13.01
N SER A 121 0.87 3.20 12.60
CA SER A 121 0.77 4.10 11.45
C SER A 121 0.42 5.54 11.84
N THR A 122 0.12 5.81 13.11
CA THR A 122 -0.50 7.07 13.53
C THR A 122 0.31 7.87 14.53
N HIS A 123 1.02 7.23 15.47
CA HIS A 123 1.63 7.92 16.61
C HIS A 123 3.16 7.81 16.63
N ILE A 124 3.82 8.91 16.93
CA ILE A 124 5.24 8.95 17.27
C ILE A 124 5.38 8.81 18.78
N MET A 125 6.23 7.89 19.24
CA MET A 125 6.52 7.61 20.66
C MET A 125 5.24 7.39 21.50
N GLY A 126 4.21 6.79 20.89
CA GLY A 126 2.98 6.37 21.53
C GLY A 126 1.98 7.47 21.92
N ASN A 127 2.37 8.73 21.92
CA ASN A 127 1.52 9.81 22.43
C ASN A 127 1.33 10.99 21.48
N LYS A 128 2.16 11.17 20.47
CA LYS A 128 2.03 12.26 19.51
C LYS A 128 1.42 11.76 18.21
N MET A 129 0.15 12.06 17.99
CA MET A 129 -0.50 11.76 16.73
C MET A 129 0.19 12.53 15.58
N MET A 130 0.64 11.80 14.57
CA MET A 130 1.23 12.31 13.35
C MET A 130 0.27 12.25 12.18
N ASN A 131 -0.45 11.12 12.06
CA ASN A 131 -1.42 10.85 11.01
C ASN A 131 -2.71 10.30 11.61
N GLY A 132 -3.83 10.41 10.90
CA GLY A 132 -5.00 9.56 11.13
C GLY A 132 -4.78 8.17 10.55
N ILE A 133 -5.55 7.18 11.02
CA ILE A 133 -5.50 5.81 10.49
C ILE A 133 -6.02 5.73 9.04
N GLY A 134 -6.90 6.66 8.63
CA GLY A 134 -7.57 6.62 7.33
C GLY A 134 -8.28 5.30 7.09
N GLY A 135 -8.30 4.86 5.84
CA GLY A 135 -8.87 3.58 5.43
C GLY A 135 -7.95 2.39 5.57
N SER A 136 -6.72 2.55 6.10
CA SER A 136 -5.73 1.46 6.13
C SER A 136 -6.23 0.22 6.87
N GLY A 137 -7.05 0.39 7.92
CA GLY A 137 -7.66 -0.72 8.65
C GLY A 137 -8.67 -1.50 7.84
N ASP A 138 -9.50 -0.81 7.05
CA ASP A 138 -10.50 -1.44 6.20
C ASP A 138 -9.84 -2.31 5.12
N PHE A 139 -8.78 -1.80 4.51
CA PHE A 139 -8.03 -2.52 3.49
C PHE A 139 -7.16 -3.63 4.08
N ALA A 140 -6.36 -3.34 5.11
CA ALA A 140 -5.43 -4.30 5.68
C ALA A 140 -6.13 -5.55 6.22
N ARG A 141 -7.27 -5.40 6.89
CA ARG A 141 -8.03 -6.52 7.48
C ARG A 141 -8.76 -7.37 6.46
N ASN A 142 -9.05 -6.83 5.29
CA ASN A 142 -9.95 -7.45 4.32
C ASN A 142 -9.28 -7.78 2.98
N ALA A 143 -8.04 -7.35 2.75
CA ALA A 143 -7.31 -7.68 1.54
C ALA A 143 -6.95 -9.17 1.46
N GLY A 144 -6.78 -9.67 0.24
CA GLY A 144 -6.25 -11.02 -0.01
C GLY A 144 -4.77 -11.13 0.36
N LEU A 145 -4.02 -10.04 0.20
CA LEU A 145 -2.64 -9.90 0.65
C LEU A 145 -2.41 -8.52 1.22
N THR A 146 -1.93 -8.45 2.47
CA THR A 146 -1.61 -7.21 3.17
C THR A 146 -0.11 -7.04 3.31
N ILE A 147 0.40 -5.94 2.79
CA ILE A 147 1.81 -5.57 2.81
C ILE A 147 1.97 -4.23 3.52
N PHE A 148 2.88 -4.16 4.47
CA PHE A 148 3.34 -2.90 5.03
C PHE A 148 4.79 -2.65 4.60
N ALA A 149 5.04 -1.50 3.97
CA ALA A 149 6.35 -1.12 3.45
C ALA A 149 6.84 0.18 4.11
N THR A 150 8.06 0.16 4.64
CA THR A 150 8.71 1.33 5.25
C THR A 150 10.22 1.27 5.07
N ALA A 151 10.91 2.39 5.29
CA ALA A 151 12.35 2.34 5.49
C ALA A 151 12.67 1.64 6.82
N SER A 152 13.75 0.87 6.89
CA SER A 152 14.17 0.24 8.14
C SER A 152 14.57 1.24 9.21
N VAL A 153 15.04 2.42 8.79
CA VAL A 153 15.48 3.53 9.64
C VAL A 153 14.94 4.87 9.16
N ALA A 154 14.74 5.78 10.11
CA ALA A 154 14.37 7.18 9.86
C ALA A 154 15.45 8.12 10.39
N LYS A 155 15.34 9.41 10.03
CA LYS A 155 16.26 10.49 10.45
C LYS A 155 17.73 10.10 10.29
N GLU A 156 18.12 9.77 9.05
CA GLU A 156 19.51 9.44 8.69
C GLU A 156 20.12 8.30 9.54
N GLY A 157 19.29 7.33 9.92
CA GLY A 157 19.71 6.17 10.70
C GLY A 157 19.58 6.33 12.22
N ALA A 158 19.14 7.47 12.71
CA ALA A 158 19.03 7.72 14.15
C ALA A 158 17.86 7.00 14.84
N ILE A 159 16.84 6.59 14.08
CA ILE A 159 15.64 5.94 14.62
C ILE A 159 15.35 4.68 13.80
N SER A 160 15.23 3.52 14.47
CA SER A 160 14.75 2.30 13.84
C SER A 160 13.24 2.35 13.67
N CYS A 161 12.76 1.94 12.49
CA CYS A 161 11.33 1.71 12.24
C CYS A 161 10.92 0.26 12.53
N ILE A 162 11.88 -0.62 12.81
CA ILE A 162 11.65 -1.95 13.35
C ILE A 162 12.02 -1.93 14.83
N VAL A 163 11.05 -2.15 15.69
CA VAL A 163 11.20 -1.99 17.15
C VAL A 163 10.85 -3.27 17.91
N PRO A 164 11.35 -3.47 19.12
CA PRO A 164 10.98 -4.63 19.92
C PRO A 164 9.48 -4.71 20.22
N MET A 165 8.84 -3.57 20.48
CA MET A 165 7.41 -3.43 20.72
C MET A 165 6.95 -2.06 20.22
N CYS A 166 5.85 -2.04 19.45
CA CYS A 166 5.23 -0.78 19.04
C CYS A 166 4.73 0.00 20.25
N SER A 167 5.02 1.28 20.25
CA SER A 167 4.56 2.22 21.29
C SER A 167 3.04 2.50 21.21
N HIS A 168 2.45 2.27 20.05
CA HIS A 168 1.03 2.35 19.73
C HIS A 168 0.73 1.33 18.64
N ILE A 169 -0.45 0.71 18.66
CA ILE A 169 -0.80 -0.33 17.68
C ILE A 169 -2.10 0.06 16.98
N ASP A 170 -1.99 0.29 15.67
CA ASP A 170 -3.14 0.53 14.80
C ASP A 170 -3.59 -0.76 14.09
N HIS A 171 -2.63 -1.62 13.71
CA HIS A 171 -2.88 -2.91 13.09
C HIS A 171 -2.18 -3.99 13.90
N THR A 172 -2.96 -4.99 14.31
CA THR A 172 -2.42 -6.10 15.10
C THR A 172 -1.71 -7.11 14.19
N GLU A 173 -0.85 -7.90 14.76
CA GLU A 173 -0.13 -9.00 14.10
C GLU A 173 -1.05 -9.95 13.31
N HIS A 174 -2.33 -10.01 13.67
CA HIS A 174 -3.31 -10.87 13.00
C HIS A 174 -3.70 -10.36 11.61
N ASP A 175 -3.59 -9.06 11.38
CA ASP A 175 -3.97 -8.39 10.14
C ASP A 175 -2.76 -8.13 9.22
N VAL A 176 -1.53 -8.31 9.73
CA VAL A 176 -0.29 -8.02 9.01
C VAL A 176 0.30 -9.31 8.45
N GLN A 177 0.48 -9.35 7.14
CA GLN A 177 0.94 -10.55 6.45
C GLN A 177 2.38 -10.45 5.96
N VAL A 178 2.77 -9.28 5.43
CA VAL A 178 4.11 -9.07 4.88
C VAL A 178 4.63 -7.71 5.33
N ILE A 179 5.88 -7.67 5.78
CA ILE A 179 6.64 -6.44 6.04
C ILE A 179 7.76 -6.34 5.02
N VAL A 180 7.95 -5.16 4.45
CA VAL A 180 9.00 -4.88 3.46
C VAL A 180 9.78 -3.65 3.88
N THR A 181 11.10 -3.75 3.83
CA THR A 181 12.02 -2.61 3.97
C THR A 181 13.02 -2.64 2.81
N GLU A 182 13.92 -1.66 2.75
CA GLU A 182 15.05 -1.69 1.82
C GLU A 182 16.06 -2.81 2.13
N GLN A 183 15.99 -3.42 3.32
CA GLN A 183 16.86 -4.55 3.71
C GLN A 183 16.32 -5.88 3.20
N GLY A 184 14.99 -6.03 3.11
CA GLY A 184 14.39 -7.28 2.68
C GLY A 184 12.89 -7.35 2.88
N LEU A 185 12.37 -8.58 2.81
CA LEU A 185 10.97 -8.91 2.91
C LEU A 185 10.77 -10.03 3.95
N ALA A 186 9.89 -9.79 4.93
CA ALA A 186 9.44 -10.79 5.90
C ALA A 186 8.01 -11.24 5.58
N ASP A 187 7.84 -12.48 5.12
CA ASP A 187 6.52 -13.12 4.95
C ASP A 187 6.09 -13.78 6.26
N LEU A 188 5.18 -13.14 6.97
CA LEU A 188 4.73 -13.53 8.31
C LEU A 188 3.57 -14.52 8.31
N ARG A 189 3.06 -14.88 7.14
CA ARG A 189 1.94 -15.81 7.01
C ARG A 189 2.31 -17.18 7.54
N TRP A 190 1.41 -17.78 8.32
CA TRP A 190 1.56 -19.11 8.88
C TRP A 190 2.79 -19.28 9.82
N LYS A 191 3.28 -18.17 10.39
CA LYS A 191 4.41 -18.14 11.31
C LYS A 191 3.95 -17.96 12.73
N SER A 192 4.60 -18.69 13.65
CA SER A 192 4.46 -18.45 15.08
C SER A 192 5.12 -17.11 15.47
N PRO A 193 4.78 -16.51 16.62
CA PRO A 193 5.40 -15.26 17.06
C PRO A 193 6.93 -15.30 17.06
N ARG A 194 7.52 -16.41 17.50
CA ARG A 194 8.97 -16.60 17.48
C ARG A 194 9.54 -16.59 16.06
N GLN A 195 8.91 -17.31 15.14
CA GLN A 195 9.34 -17.35 13.74
C GLN A 195 9.18 -15.99 13.05
N ARG A 196 8.15 -15.21 13.43
CA ARG A 196 7.97 -13.84 12.94
C ARG A 196 9.14 -12.95 13.38
N ALA A 197 9.50 -13.01 14.67
CA ALA A 197 10.62 -12.24 15.20
C ALA A 197 11.95 -12.59 14.51
N GLU A 198 12.21 -13.87 14.28
CA GLU A 198 13.39 -14.33 13.54
C GLU A 198 13.44 -13.74 12.13
N LEU A 199 12.33 -13.83 11.37
CA LEU A 199 12.24 -13.30 10.00
C LEU A 199 12.31 -11.76 9.89
N ILE A 200 11.84 -11.04 10.92
CA ILE A 200 11.86 -9.57 10.90
C ILE A 200 13.25 -9.03 11.22
N VAL A 201 14.06 -9.78 11.98
CA VAL A 201 15.42 -9.39 12.38
C VAL A 201 16.47 -9.76 11.32
N GLU A 202 16.24 -10.82 10.55
CA GLU A 202 17.11 -11.24 9.43
C GLU A 202 17.11 -10.23 8.28
#